data_c84dd69ba1c866aa0dbcdb62d6b2ee8f
#
_entry.id   c84dd69ba1c866aa0dbcdb62d6b2ee8f
#
_cell.length_a   1.000
_cell.length_b   1.000
_cell.length_c   1.000
_cell.angle_alpha   90.00
_cell.angle_beta   90.00
_cell.angle_gamma   90.00
#
_symmetry.space_group_name_H-M   'P 1'
#
loop_
_entity.id
_entity.type
_entity.pdbx_description
1 polymer ?
#
loop_
_entity_poly.entity_id
_entity_poly.type
_entity_poly.pdbx_seq_one_letter_code
_entity_poly.pdbx_strand_id
1 'polypeptide(L)'
;HLDITCNEEGSLYQNAVISEDAWPLLMPAETHDRGFAMTSSITTMMASCLAVFAPTVINSITFSDVAQRCQQIIDTQPDFRKPVFGDLPLRRIVYLGSGGLQSVARESALKVLELTAGKLVAFYDSSTGFRHGPKSLVNDATLVVVFVSSPPYTRQYDLALLAAIR
;
A
#
# COMPACT_ATOMS: atom_id res chain seq x y z
N HIS A 1 11.40 16.19 16.19
CA HIS A 1 10.86 15.23 15.23
C HIS A 1 9.49 14.72 15.69
N LEU A 2 8.71 14.09 14.79
CA LEU A 2 7.42 13.50 15.08
C LEU A 2 7.56 11.96 15.08
N ASP A 3 7.26 11.33 16.21
CA ASP A 3 7.34 9.88 16.39
C ASP A 3 5.93 9.30 16.44
N ILE A 4 5.51 8.63 15.38
CA ILE A 4 4.17 8.02 15.26
C ILE A 4 4.28 6.52 15.51
N THR A 5 3.52 5.99 16.47
CA THR A 5 3.56 4.58 16.84
C THR A 5 2.20 4.09 17.35
N CYS A 6 1.95 2.79 17.22
CA CYS A 6 0.79 2.10 17.80
C CYS A 6 1.14 1.38 19.12
N ASN A 7 2.41 1.44 19.57
CA ASN A 7 2.87 0.71 20.74
C ASN A 7 3.34 1.66 21.84
N GLU A 8 2.52 1.83 22.87
CA GLU A 8 2.82 2.65 24.03
C GLU A 8 4.00 2.12 24.85
N GLU A 9 4.18 0.81 24.92
CA GLU A 9 5.26 0.17 25.65
C GLU A 9 6.57 0.10 24.86
N GLY A 10 6.54 0.48 23.58
CA GLY A 10 7.70 0.45 22.69
C GLY A 10 8.72 1.53 23.03
N SER A 11 10.01 1.23 22.81
CA SER A 11 11.10 2.15 23.08
C SER A 11 10.97 3.47 22.31
N LEU A 12 10.37 3.47 21.11
CA LEU A 12 10.13 4.68 20.33
C LEU A 12 9.25 5.66 21.10
N TYR A 13 8.09 5.20 21.62
CA TYR A 13 7.19 6.04 22.38
C TYR A 13 7.81 6.48 23.71
N GLN A 14 8.38 5.54 24.46
CA GLN A 14 8.98 5.82 25.77
C GLN A 14 10.12 6.83 25.68
N ASN A 15 10.95 6.75 24.65
CA ASN A 15 12.02 7.71 24.44
C ASN A 15 11.48 9.08 23.99
N ALA A 16 10.45 9.11 23.14
CA ALA A 16 9.86 10.34 22.64
C ALA A 16 9.18 11.16 23.77
N VAL A 17 8.51 10.47 24.71
CA VAL A 17 7.83 11.13 25.84
C VAL A 17 8.78 11.92 26.75
N ILE A 18 10.02 11.46 26.90
CA ILE A 18 11.04 12.09 27.76
C ILE A 18 11.99 13.02 26.99
N SER A 19 11.86 13.10 25.65
CA SER A 19 12.72 13.91 24.80
C SER A 19 12.13 15.30 24.57
N GLU A 20 12.94 16.34 24.73
CA GLU A 20 12.55 17.71 24.40
C GLU A 20 12.46 17.96 22.89
N ASP A 21 13.11 17.12 22.06
CA ASP A 21 13.18 17.23 20.61
C ASP A 21 12.19 16.33 19.86
N ALA A 22 11.36 15.59 20.58
CA ALA A 22 10.42 14.65 20.00
C ALA A 22 8.96 14.98 20.37
N TRP A 23 8.08 14.77 19.43
CA TRP A 23 6.64 14.83 19.62
C TRP A 23 6.06 13.44 19.44
N PRO A 24 5.71 12.73 20.52
CA PRO A 24 5.09 11.41 20.42
C PRO A 24 3.63 11.53 19.98
N LEU A 25 3.24 10.75 18.98
CA LEU A 25 1.87 10.60 18.54
C LEU A 25 1.48 9.13 18.63
N LEU A 26 0.79 8.79 19.72
CA LEU A 26 0.29 7.43 19.93
C LEU A 26 -1.01 7.22 19.19
N MET A 27 -1.05 6.17 18.37
CA MET A 27 -2.26 5.74 17.67
C MET A 27 -3.19 4.97 18.60
N PRO A 28 -4.52 4.93 18.30
CA PRO A 28 -5.46 4.13 19.07
C PRO A 28 -5.02 2.67 19.20
N ALA A 29 -5.22 2.07 20.37
CA ALA A 29 -4.78 0.71 20.66
C ALA A 29 -5.36 -0.34 19.68
N GLU A 30 -6.56 -0.08 19.16
CA GLU A 30 -7.23 -0.93 18.18
C GLU A 30 -6.49 -1.01 16.83
N THR A 31 -5.61 -0.04 16.55
CA THR A 31 -4.81 0.00 15.31
C THR A 31 -3.52 -0.79 15.42
N HIS A 32 -3.20 -1.32 16.61
CA HIS A 32 -2.03 -2.17 16.81
C HIS A 32 -2.32 -3.58 16.28
N ASP A 33 -1.69 -3.92 15.17
CA ASP A 33 -1.85 -5.23 14.54
C ASP A 33 -1.34 -6.36 15.44
N ARG A 34 -2.12 -7.44 15.53
CA ARG A 34 -1.76 -8.65 16.28
C ARG A 34 -1.04 -9.68 15.43
N GLY A 35 -1.11 -9.53 14.11
CA GLY A 35 -0.51 -10.43 13.14
C GLY A 35 0.89 -10.02 12.72
N PHE A 36 1.58 -10.92 12.02
CA PHE A 36 2.89 -10.65 11.46
C PHE A 36 2.83 -9.57 10.36
N ALA A 37 1.82 -9.61 9.49
CA ALA A 37 1.62 -8.62 8.44
C ALA A 37 0.93 -7.38 9.02
N MET A 38 1.64 -6.28 9.11
CA MET A 38 1.10 -5.00 9.56
C MET A 38 0.16 -4.40 8.52
N THR A 39 -1.08 -4.10 8.92
CA THR A 39 -2.14 -3.53 8.05
C THR A 39 -2.76 -2.27 8.66
N SER A 40 -3.38 -2.39 9.83
CA SER A 40 -4.04 -1.27 10.51
C SER A 40 -3.03 -0.24 11.00
N SER A 41 -1.92 -0.66 11.58
CA SER A 41 -0.89 0.25 12.08
C SER A 41 -0.26 1.07 10.96
N ILE A 42 0.14 0.46 9.84
CA ILE A 42 0.76 1.21 8.75
C ILE A 42 -0.22 2.20 8.11
N THR A 43 -1.46 1.80 7.86
CA THR A 43 -2.48 2.69 7.29
C THR A 43 -2.80 3.85 8.21
N THR A 44 -2.92 3.61 9.52
CA THR A 44 -3.21 4.64 10.51
C THR A 44 -2.04 5.61 10.66
N MET A 45 -0.81 5.12 10.75
CA MET A 45 0.38 5.97 10.83
C MET A 45 0.55 6.83 9.57
N MET A 46 0.34 6.26 8.39
CA MET A 46 0.37 6.98 7.12
C MET A 46 -0.72 8.06 7.07
N ALA A 47 -1.93 7.72 7.47
CA ALA A 47 -3.06 8.64 7.51
C ALA A 47 -2.80 9.81 8.48
N SER A 48 -2.25 9.52 9.66
CA SER A 48 -1.89 10.53 10.66
C SER A 48 -0.77 11.45 10.16
N CYS A 49 0.24 10.90 9.51
CA CYS A 49 1.30 11.67 8.87
C CYS A 49 0.74 12.64 7.81
N LEU A 50 -0.17 12.17 6.96
CA LEU A 50 -0.84 13.02 5.97
C LEU A 50 -1.70 14.10 6.63
N ALA A 51 -2.41 13.78 7.70
CA ALA A 51 -3.23 14.76 8.43
C ALA A 51 -2.38 15.86 9.08
N VAL A 52 -1.18 15.53 9.55
CA VAL A 52 -0.25 16.51 10.14
C VAL A 52 0.39 17.40 9.06
N PHE A 53 0.89 16.80 7.97
CA PHE A 53 1.70 17.53 6.98
C PHE A 53 0.90 18.02 5.77
N ALA A 54 -0.32 17.52 5.55
CA ALA A 54 -1.21 17.93 4.46
C ALA A 54 -2.66 18.12 4.92
N PRO A 55 -2.93 18.95 5.97
CA PRO A 55 -4.26 19.07 6.58
C PRO A 55 -5.31 19.65 5.62
N THR A 56 -4.89 20.35 4.58
CA THR A 56 -5.80 20.87 3.54
C THR A 56 -6.28 19.78 2.58
N VAL A 57 -5.56 18.67 2.48
CA VAL A 57 -5.91 17.53 1.63
C VAL A 57 -6.64 16.46 2.42
N ILE A 58 -6.21 16.23 3.65
CA ILE A 58 -6.74 15.19 4.54
C ILE A 58 -7.36 15.85 5.78
N ASN A 59 -8.66 15.71 5.93
CA ASN A 59 -9.41 16.15 7.09
C ASN A 59 -10.39 15.05 7.53
N SER A 60 -11.12 15.27 8.62
CA SER A 60 -12.04 14.29 9.19
C SER A 60 -13.10 13.80 8.20
N ILE A 61 -13.61 14.69 7.33
CA ILE A 61 -14.61 14.32 6.31
C ILE A 61 -13.98 13.41 5.26
N THR A 62 -12.79 13.76 4.76
CA THR A 62 -12.05 12.95 3.80
C THR A 62 -11.74 11.55 4.36
N PHE A 63 -11.37 11.46 5.64
CA PHE A 63 -11.15 10.19 6.32
C PHE A 63 -12.42 9.34 6.40
N SER A 64 -13.52 9.94 6.80
CA SER A 64 -14.81 9.25 6.87
C SER A 64 -15.24 8.70 5.52
N ASP A 65 -15.12 9.50 4.46
CA ASP A 65 -15.45 9.09 3.10
C ASP A 65 -14.57 7.94 2.60
N VAL A 66 -13.27 8.01 2.86
CA VAL A 66 -12.33 6.94 2.49
C VAL A 66 -12.63 5.65 3.24
N ALA A 67 -12.85 5.74 4.56
CA ALA A 67 -13.20 4.59 5.39
C ALA A 67 -14.50 3.92 4.93
N GLN A 68 -15.53 4.71 4.62
CA GLN A 68 -16.80 4.21 4.10
C GLN A 68 -16.63 3.51 2.75
N ARG A 69 -15.84 4.07 1.83
CA ARG A 69 -15.55 3.44 0.53
C ARG A 69 -14.78 2.13 0.70
N CYS A 70 -13.80 2.08 1.60
CA CYS A 70 -13.07 0.86 1.90
C CYS A 70 -14.02 -0.22 2.45
N GLN A 71 -14.91 0.15 3.38
CA GLN A 71 -15.90 -0.78 3.93
C GLN A 71 -16.84 -1.29 2.84
N GLN A 72 -17.33 -0.42 1.95
CA GLN A 72 -18.16 -0.84 0.81
C GLN A 72 -17.45 -1.85 -0.09
N ILE A 73 -16.15 -1.65 -0.37
CA ILE A 73 -15.37 -2.61 -1.15
C ILE A 73 -15.29 -3.96 -0.44
N ILE A 74 -15.05 -3.97 0.87
CA ILE A 74 -14.98 -5.19 1.67
C ILE A 74 -16.33 -5.93 1.63
N ASP A 75 -17.44 -5.20 1.80
CA ASP A 75 -18.77 -5.78 1.90
C ASP A 75 -19.32 -6.28 0.56
N THR A 76 -18.98 -5.60 -0.54
CA THR A 76 -19.58 -5.85 -1.85
C THR A 76 -18.74 -6.71 -2.79
N GLN A 77 -17.45 -6.91 -2.47
CA GLN A 77 -16.51 -7.63 -3.34
C GLN A 77 -15.88 -8.89 -2.70
N PRO A 78 -16.64 -9.70 -1.93
CA PRO A 78 -16.07 -10.87 -1.28
C PRO A 78 -15.48 -11.89 -2.30
N ASP A 79 -16.03 -11.93 -3.53
CA ASP A 79 -15.71 -12.92 -4.55
C ASP A 79 -14.93 -12.37 -5.76
N PHE A 80 -14.36 -11.15 -5.69
CA PHE A 80 -13.57 -10.63 -6.82
C PHE A 80 -12.36 -11.52 -7.17
N ARG A 81 -11.96 -12.40 -6.29
CA ARG A 81 -10.86 -13.36 -6.49
C ARG A 81 -11.08 -14.24 -7.71
N LYS A 82 -12.28 -14.83 -7.88
CA LYS A 82 -12.60 -15.69 -9.03
C LYS A 82 -12.56 -14.95 -10.36
N PRO A 83 -13.23 -13.78 -10.52
CA PRO A 83 -13.16 -13.01 -11.77
C PRO A 83 -11.76 -12.50 -12.09
N VAL A 84 -10.95 -12.17 -11.09
CA VAL A 84 -9.61 -11.58 -11.29
C VAL A 84 -8.53 -12.63 -11.40
N PHE A 85 -8.56 -13.66 -10.57
CA PHE A 85 -7.49 -14.65 -10.50
C PHE A 85 -7.87 -15.97 -11.21
N GLY A 86 -9.16 -16.31 -11.26
CA GLY A 86 -9.61 -17.55 -11.88
C GLY A 86 -8.87 -18.78 -11.38
N ASP A 87 -8.63 -19.71 -12.28
CA ASP A 87 -7.78 -20.90 -12.06
C ASP A 87 -6.34 -20.69 -12.56
N LEU A 88 -5.89 -19.42 -12.66
CA LEU A 88 -4.55 -19.11 -13.11
C LEU A 88 -3.51 -19.71 -12.15
N PRO A 89 -2.52 -20.47 -12.67
CA PRO A 89 -1.44 -21.02 -11.86
C PRO A 89 -0.44 -19.92 -11.49
N LEU A 90 -0.90 -18.92 -10.72
CA LEU A 90 -0.10 -17.79 -10.33
C LEU A 90 1.16 -18.21 -9.57
N ARG A 91 2.30 -17.78 -10.03
CA ARG A 91 3.60 -17.95 -9.39
C ARG A 91 4.20 -16.63 -8.94
N ARG A 92 3.73 -15.52 -9.55
CA ARG A 92 4.22 -14.18 -9.20
C ARG A 92 3.16 -13.11 -9.39
N ILE A 93 3.31 -12.05 -8.61
CA ILE A 93 2.53 -10.83 -8.77
C ILE A 93 3.51 -9.65 -8.91
N VAL A 94 3.24 -8.80 -9.87
CA VAL A 94 3.99 -7.55 -10.09
C VAL A 94 3.07 -6.38 -9.77
N TYR A 95 3.47 -5.53 -8.85
CA TYR A 95 2.77 -4.31 -8.49
C TYR A 95 3.50 -3.11 -9.08
N LEU A 96 2.80 -2.27 -9.82
CA LEU A 96 3.38 -1.12 -10.48
C LEU A 96 2.65 0.16 -10.06
N GLY A 97 3.40 1.23 -9.85
CA GLY A 97 2.84 2.53 -9.53
C GLY A 97 3.87 3.63 -9.71
N SER A 98 3.44 4.79 -10.18
CA SER A 98 4.32 5.92 -10.45
C SER A 98 4.22 6.99 -9.35
N GLY A 99 5.33 7.68 -9.04
CA GLY A 99 5.36 8.68 -7.97
C GLY A 99 5.00 8.08 -6.60
N GLY A 100 4.09 8.71 -5.85
CA GLY A 100 3.62 8.21 -4.54
C GLY A 100 2.99 6.82 -4.60
N LEU A 101 2.41 6.42 -5.74
CA LEU A 101 1.81 5.10 -5.93
C LEU A 101 2.86 3.98 -6.01
N GLN A 102 4.15 4.30 -6.23
CA GLN A 102 5.22 3.31 -6.15
C GLN A 102 5.40 2.79 -4.71
N SER A 103 5.19 3.64 -3.71
CA SER A 103 5.20 3.21 -2.31
C SER A 103 4.04 2.26 -2.00
N VAL A 104 2.85 2.51 -2.57
CA VAL A 104 1.69 1.60 -2.47
C VAL A 104 2.00 0.26 -3.15
N ALA A 105 2.62 0.29 -4.33
CA ALA A 105 3.04 -0.91 -5.03
C ALA A 105 4.04 -1.74 -4.21
N ARG A 106 5.02 -1.07 -3.58
CA ARG A 106 6.00 -1.70 -2.68
C ARG A 106 5.33 -2.37 -1.49
N GLU A 107 4.44 -1.66 -0.82
CA GLU A 107 3.73 -2.18 0.35
C GLU A 107 2.84 -3.38 -0.03
N SER A 108 2.15 -3.31 -1.17
CA SER A 108 1.35 -4.43 -1.69
C SER A 108 2.19 -5.66 -1.96
N ALA A 109 3.37 -5.50 -2.55
CA ALA A 109 4.30 -6.61 -2.78
C ALA A 109 4.80 -7.22 -1.46
N LEU A 110 5.12 -6.38 -0.47
CA LEU A 110 5.52 -6.83 0.86
C LEU A 110 4.41 -7.65 1.53
N LYS A 111 3.15 -7.19 1.48
CA LYS A 111 2.01 -7.93 2.05
C LYS A 111 1.83 -9.31 1.42
N VAL A 112 2.03 -9.45 0.11
CA VAL A 112 1.98 -10.75 -0.56
C VAL A 112 3.08 -11.68 -0.06
N LEU A 113 4.31 -11.18 0.06
CA LEU A 113 5.43 -11.99 0.56
C LEU A 113 5.18 -12.46 2.01
N GLU A 114 4.74 -11.55 2.87
CA GLU A 114 4.44 -11.84 4.28
C GLU A 114 3.30 -12.86 4.43
N LEU A 115 2.14 -12.58 3.80
CA LEU A 115 0.93 -13.39 3.96
C LEU A 115 1.05 -14.78 3.30
N THR A 116 1.91 -14.91 2.29
CA THR A 116 2.15 -16.20 1.63
C THR A 116 3.40 -16.94 2.14
N ALA A 117 4.11 -16.34 3.10
CA ALA A 117 5.43 -16.84 3.55
C ALA A 117 6.38 -17.11 2.38
N GLY A 118 6.39 -16.21 1.40
CA GLY A 118 7.24 -16.30 0.21
C GLY A 118 6.83 -17.36 -0.83
N LYS A 119 5.70 -18.05 -0.66
CA LYS A 119 5.21 -19.03 -1.64
C LYS A 119 4.84 -18.38 -2.97
N LEU A 120 4.39 -17.14 -2.94
CA LEU A 120 4.09 -16.33 -4.10
C LEU A 120 5.14 -15.22 -4.21
N VAL A 121 5.87 -15.20 -5.32
CA VAL A 121 6.88 -14.16 -5.55
C VAL A 121 6.18 -12.84 -5.86
N ALA A 122 6.52 -11.79 -5.13
CA ALA A 122 6.01 -10.45 -5.40
C ALA A 122 7.16 -9.49 -5.77
N PHE A 123 6.92 -8.66 -6.77
CA PHE A 123 7.83 -7.64 -7.26
C PHE A 123 7.11 -6.31 -7.38
N TYR A 124 7.82 -5.21 -7.23
CA TYR A 124 7.26 -3.87 -7.44
C TYR A 124 8.22 -2.98 -8.21
N ASP A 125 7.68 -2.03 -8.96
CA ASP A 125 8.45 -1.01 -9.66
C ASP A 125 7.56 0.20 -10.03
N SER A 126 8.19 1.23 -10.58
CA SER A 126 7.48 2.26 -11.33
C SER A 126 7.10 1.74 -12.72
N SER A 127 6.05 2.30 -13.32
CA SER A 127 5.62 1.91 -14.67
C SER A 127 6.73 2.12 -15.73
N THR A 128 7.51 3.19 -15.59
CA THR A 128 8.64 3.47 -16.48
C THR A 128 9.83 2.58 -16.20
N GLY A 129 10.20 2.36 -14.93
CA GLY A 129 11.31 1.48 -14.56
C GLY A 129 11.09 0.05 -15.04
N PHE A 130 9.87 -0.45 -14.87
CA PHE A 130 9.49 -1.80 -15.29
C PHE A 130 9.70 -2.07 -16.80
N ARG A 131 9.58 -1.06 -17.64
CA ARG A 131 9.84 -1.18 -19.10
C ARG A 131 11.29 -1.50 -19.44
N HIS A 132 12.23 -1.08 -18.59
CA HIS A 132 13.66 -1.13 -18.86
C HIS A 132 14.34 -2.44 -18.45
N GLY A 133 13.61 -3.54 -18.45
CA GLY A 133 14.19 -4.87 -18.13
C GLY A 133 13.22 -5.77 -17.39
N PRO A 134 12.69 -5.36 -16.21
CA PRO A 134 11.83 -6.21 -15.40
C PRO A 134 10.57 -6.71 -16.10
N LYS A 135 10.12 -6.06 -17.20
CA LYS A 135 9.01 -6.53 -18.03
C LYS A 135 9.20 -7.98 -18.51
N SER A 136 10.44 -8.45 -18.64
CA SER A 136 10.75 -9.85 -18.97
C SER A 136 10.24 -10.87 -17.96
N LEU A 137 9.84 -10.43 -16.74
CA LEU A 137 9.21 -11.29 -15.72
C LEU A 137 7.79 -11.72 -16.09
N VAL A 138 7.14 -11.03 -17.04
CA VAL A 138 5.73 -11.29 -17.37
C VAL A 138 5.61 -12.54 -18.25
N ASN A 139 4.78 -13.47 -17.77
CA ASN A 139 4.38 -14.67 -18.51
C ASN A 139 2.99 -15.12 -18.00
N ASP A 140 2.48 -16.25 -18.53
CA ASP A 140 1.13 -16.77 -18.23
C ASP A 140 0.90 -17.09 -16.73
N ALA A 141 1.96 -17.15 -15.91
CA ALA A 141 1.88 -17.35 -14.46
C ALA A 141 2.11 -16.04 -13.67
N THR A 142 2.03 -14.88 -14.33
CA THR A 142 2.28 -13.56 -13.76
C THR A 142 1.02 -12.70 -13.76
N LEU A 143 0.59 -12.26 -12.58
CA LEU A 143 -0.40 -11.18 -12.47
C LEU A 143 0.32 -9.84 -12.39
N VAL A 144 -0.12 -8.88 -13.20
CA VAL A 144 0.35 -7.48 -13.12
C VAL A 144 -0.77 -6.59 -12.62
N VAL A 145 -0.54 -5.91 -11.51
CA VAL A 145 -1.45 -4.94 -10.91
C VAL A 145 -0.84 -3.55 -11.06
N VAL A 146 -1.55 -2.63 -11.69
CA VAL A 146 -1.07 -1.26 -11.92
C VAL A 146 -1.94 -0.27 -11.16
N PHE A 147 -1.32 0.48 -10.26
CA PHE A 147 -1.92 1.65 -9.63
C PHE A 147 -1.80 2.83 -10.60
N VAL A 148 -2.89 3.10 -11.32
CA VAL A 148 -2.89 4.11 -12.38
C VAL A 148 -2.97 5.51 -11.77
N SER A 149 -2.03 6.37 -12.15
CA SER A 149 -1.92 7.75 -11.69
C SER A 149 -3.12 8.61 -12.09
N SER A 150 -3.54 9.52 -11.22
CA SER A 150 -4.57 10.52 -11.51
C SER A 150 -4.08 11.65 -12.40
N PRO A 151 -2.85 12.24 -12.20
CA PRO A 151 -2.34 13.30 -13.04
C PRO A 151 -2.19 12.84 -14.50
N PRO A 152 -2.72 13.58 -15.49
CA PRO A 152 -2.74 13.16 -16.89
C PRO A 152 -1.34 12.85 -17.48
N TYR A 153 -0.34 13.65 -17.09
CA TYR A 153 1.03 13.45 -17.56
C TYR A 153 1.60 12.08 -17.15
N THR A 154 1.44 11.68 -15.89
CA THR A 154 1.94 10.37 -15.40
C THR A 154 1.06 9.23 -15.87
N ARG A 155 -0.26 9.45 -15.87
CA ARG A 155 -1.27 8.47 -16.28
C ARG A 155 -1.03 7.90 -17.67
N GLN A 156 -0.60 8.71 -18.63
CA GLN A 156 -0.34 8.25 -20.00
C GLN A 156 0.73 7.15 -20.06
N TYR A 157 1.75 7.23 -19.21
CA TYR A 157 2.81 6.22 -19.17
C TYR A 157 2.33 4.91 -18.53
N ASP A 158 1.49 5.00 -17.49
CA ASP A 158 0.88 3.83 -16.86
C ASP A 158 -0.01 3.07 -17.86
N LEU A 159 -0.89 3.81 -18.57
CA LEU A 159 -1.77 3.22 -19.58
C LEU A 159 -1.01 2.67 -20.80
N ALA A 160 0.05 3.35 -21.23
CA ALA A 160 0.90 2.87 -22.32
C ALA A 160 1.65 1.59 -21.92
N LEU A 161 2.02 1.42 -20.66
CA LEU A 161 2.60 0.18 -20.16
C LEU A 161 1.57 -0.95 -20.18
N LEU A 162 0.36 -0.72 -19.66
CA LEU A 162 -0.73 -1.70 -19.70
C LEU A 162 -1.02 -2.21 -21.12
N ALA A 163 -1.03 -1.30 -22.11
CA ALA A 163 -1.21 -1.68 -23.50
C ALA A 163 -0.04 -2.52 -24.06
N ALA A 164 1.16 -2.37 -23.50
CA ALA A 164 2.36 -3.09 -23.95
C ALA A 164 2.56 -4.46 -23.26
N ILE A 165 1.81 -4.77 -22.21
CA ILE A 165 1.87 -6.05 -21.48
C ILE A 165 0.85 -7.07 -22.02
N ARG A 166 -0.15 -6.61 -22.76
CA ARG A 166 -1.20 -7.46 -23.38
C ARG A 166 -0.65 -8.37 -24.45
#